data_ae56cdf99dd010d073376d27bb0dbf97
#
_entry.id   ae56cdf99dd010d073376d27bb0dbf97
#
_cell.length_a   1.000
_cell.length_b   1.000
_cell.length_c   1.000
_cell.angle_alpha   90.00
_cell.angle_beta   90.00
_cell.angle_gamma   90.00
#
_symmetry.space_group_name_H-M   'P 1'
#
loop_
_entity.id
_entity.type
_entity.pdbx_description
1 polymer ?
#
loop_
_entity_poly.entity_id
_entity_poly.type
_entity_poly.pdbx_seq_one_letter_code
_entity_poly.pdbx_strand_id
1 'polypeptide(L)'
;EGTLTFYSDGKYASSLETHLSTDVPANWVKYQVPCVRLRDYLTEPVDFLKMNIEGAEWQVLADSEEQLRRIREMVIEYHHLPGLPRTLHQILTLLHRQGFEYLINDFDSETNGGVSSPFRLTSQSRFYLLIYARRLD
;
A
#
# COMPACT_ATOMS: atom_id res chain seq x y z
N GLU A 1 15.71 -4.32 -9.74
CA GLU A 1 16.15 -3.00 -10.27
C GLU A 1 15.54 -2.80 -11.65
N GLY A 2 15.03 -1.61 -11.93
CA GLY A 2 14.38 -1.29 -13.18
C GLY A 2 13.78 0.11 -13.15
N THR A 3 12.95 0.41 -14.15
CA THR A 3 12.23 1.68 -14.24
C THR A 3 10.74 1.39 -14.26
N LEU A 4 9.98 2.13 -13.47
CA LEU A 4 8.52 2.09 -13.46
C LEU A 4 7.96 3.33 -14.16
N THR A 5 6.82 3.15 -14.81
CA THR A 5 6.01 4.27 -15.28
C THR A 5 5.05 4.71 -14.21
N PHE A 6 5.08 5.99 -13.91
CA PHE A 6 4.28 6.64 -12.89
C PHE A 6 3.56 7.85 -13.49
N TYR A 7 2.32 8.03 -13.13
CA TYR A 7 1.50 9.15 -13.57
C TYR A 7 1.10 10.01 -12.38
N SER A 8 1.10 11.32 -12.54
CA SER A 8 0.67 12.27 -11.51
C SER A 8 0.04 13.50 -12.13
N ASP A 9 -0.92 14.08 -11.40
CA ASP A 9 -1.49 15.40 -11.71
C ASP A 9 -0.63 16.56 -11.20
N GLY A 10 0.50 16.25 -10.56
CA GLY A 10 1.41 17.21 -9.94
C GLY A 10 0.90 17.84 -8.64
N LYS A 11 -0.23 17.36 -8.11
CA LYS A 11 -0.84 17.86 -6.87
C LYS A 11 -1.00 16.75 -5.83
N TYR A 12 -2.11 16.04 -5.86
CA TYR A 12 -2.46 15.04 -4.83
C TYR A 12 -2.66 13.63 -5.38
N ALA A 13 -2.96 13.51 -6.68
CA ALA A 13 -3.24 12.23 -7.27
C ALA A 13 -2.02 11.69 -8.04
N SER A 14 -1.73 10.42 -7.80
CA SER A 14 -0.65 9.71 -8.46
C SER A 14 -0.95 8.22 -8.51
N SER A 15 -0.40 7.51 -9.51
CA SER A 15 -0.54 6.06 -9.61
C SER A 15 0.52 5.44 -10.50
N LEU A 16 0.81 4.15 -10.28
CA LEU A 16 1.58 3.35 -11.22
C LEU A 16 0.75 3.05 -12.47
N GLU A 17 1.38 2.98 -13.64
CA GLU A 17 0.73 2.66 -14.92
C GLU A 17 -0.07 1.34 -14.84
N THR A 18 0.47 0.35 -14.16
CA THR A 18 -0.15 -0.97 -13.98
C THR A 18 -1.44 -0.94 -13.16
N HIS A 19 -1.70 0.14 -12.43
CA HIS A 19 -2.87 0.33 -11.56
C HIS A 19 -3.93 1.24 -12.19
N LEU A 20 -3.60 1.88 -13.30
CA LEU A 20 -4.56 2.70 -14.03
C LEU A 20 -5.42 1.81 -14.94
N SER A 21 -6.72 1.99 -14.89
CA SER A 21 -7.61 1.52 -15.93
C SER A 21 -7.27 2.27 -17.25
N THR A 22 -7.77 1.78 -18.37
CA THR A 22 -7.38 2.17 -19.74
C THR A 22 -7.38 3.68 -20.04
N ASP A 23 -7.96 4.52 -19.20
CA ASP A 23 -8.08 5.96 -19.42
C ASP A 23 -7.25 6.74 -18.38
N VAL A 24 -6.02 7.10 -18.77
CA VAL A 24 -5.22 8.06 -18.01
C VAL A 24 -5.84 9.44 -18.19
N PRO A 25 -6.16 10.18 -17.11
CA PRO A 25 -6.70 11.53 -17.22
C PRO A 25 -5.78 12.44 -18.05
N ALA A 26 -6.35 13.24 -18.94
CA ALA A 26 -5.59 14.06 -19.91
C ALA A 26 -4.65 15.10 -19.28
N ASN A 27 -4.86 15.44 -18.01
CA ASN A 27 -4.04 16.37 -17.25
C ASN A 27 -2.91 15.69 -16.45
N TRP A 28 -2.78 14.36 -16.52
CA TRP A 28 -1.72 13.63 -15.82
C TRP A 28 -0.44 13.58 -16.66
N VAL A 29 0.68 13.78 -16.01
CA VAL A 29 2.00 13.73 -16.63
C VAL A 29 2.64 12.37 -16.34
N LYS A 30 3.24 11.80 -17.37
CA LYS A 30 3.96 10.53 -17.32
C LYS A 30 5.41 10.76 -16.86
N TYR A 31 5.84 9.99 -15.86
CA TYR A 31 7.21 9.96 -15.37
C TYR A 31 7.81 8.57 -15.49
N GLN A 32 9.10 8.52 -15.76
CA GLN A 32 9.91 7.31 -15.62
C GLN A 32 10.68 7.44 -14.31
N VAL A 33 10.44 6.53 -13.36
CA VAL A 33 11.08 6.57 -12.05
C VAL A 33 11.91 5.31 -11.81
N PRO A 34 13.14 5.43 -11.26
CA PRO A 34 13.91 4.25 -10.90
C PRO A 34 13.19 3.46 -9.81
N CYS A 35 13.16 2.15 -9.97
CA CYS A 35 12.60 1.24 -9.00
C CYS A 35 13.68 0.79 -8.02
N VAL A 36 13.46 1.01 -6.74
CA VAL A 36 14.31 0.56 -5.65
C VAL A 36 13.56 -0.46 -4.79
N ARG A 37 14.28 -1.30 -4.09
CA ARG A 37 13.69 -2.27 -3.16
C ARG A 37 13.80 -1.75 -1.75
N LEU A 38 12.70 -1.81 -0.99
CA LEU A 38 12.68 -1.40 0.41
C LEU A 38 13.73 -2.16 1.23
N ARG A 39 13.91 -3.45 1.00
CA ARG A 39 14.89 -4.30 1.71
C ARG A 39 16.32 -3.79 1.64
N ASP A 40 16.70 -3.08 0.56
CA ASP A 40 18.05 -2.57 0.38
C ASP A 40 18.33 -1.36 1.28
N TYR A 41 17.27 -0.74 1.82
CA TYR A 41 17.33 0.38 2.77
C TYR A 41 17.14 -0.07 4.23
N LEU A 42 16.62 -1.26 4.46
CA LEU A 42 16.45 -1.82 5.80
C LEU A 42 17.74 -2.51 6.28
N THR A 43 18.86 -1.79 6.26
CA THR A 43 20.19 -2.30 6.67
C THR A 43 20.43 -2.16 8.17
N GLU A 44 19.79 -1.16 8.80
CA GLU A 44 19.89 -0.81 10.21
C GLU A 44 18.49 -0.85 10.86
N PRO A 45 18.37 -0.83 12.22
CA PRO A 45 17.10 -0.68 12.89
C PRO A 45 16.37 0.60 12.46
N VAL A 46 15.07 0.48 12.24
CA VAL A 46 14.18 1.57 11.83
C VAL A 46 13.10 1.73 12.87
N ASP A 47 13.02 2.90 13.49
CA ASP A 47 12.01 3.19 14.50
C ASP A 47 10.60 3.27 13.91
N PHE A 48 10.47 3.90 12.75
CA PHE A 48 9.17 4.13 12.12
C PHE A 48 9.24 4.10 10.59
N LEU A 49 8.33 3.34 9.97
CA LEU A 49 8.12 3.30 8.52
C LEU A 49 6.70 3.80 8.19
N LYS A 50 6.57 4.82 7.34
CA LYS A 50 5.31 5.17 6.68
C LYS A 50 5.33 4.63 5.25
N MET A 51 4.30 3.88 4.88
CA MET A 51 4.13 3.34 3.53
C MET A 51 2.81 3.82 2.94
N ASN A 52 2.89 4.49 1.80
CA ASN A 52 1.77 4.92 0.96
C ASN A 52 2.24 4.84 -0.49
N ILE A 53 1.94 3.77 -1.20
CA ILE A 53 2.51 3.41 -2.50
C ILE A 53 1.47 2.90 -3.51
N GLU A 54 0.23 3.33 -3.30
CA GLU A 54 -0.85 3.27 -4.30
C GLU A 54 -1.14 1.86 -4.85
N GLY A 55 -1.16 0.85 -3.96
CA GLY A 55 -1.55 -0.52 -4.30
C GLY A 55 -0.39 -1.50 -4.48
N ALA A 56 0.87 -1.07 -4.29
CA ALA A 56 2.04 -1.94 -4.33
C ALA A 56 2.47 -2.46 -2.94
N GLU A 57 1.67 -2.21 -1.89
CA GLU A 57 2.03 -2.47 -0.49
C GLU A 57 2.40 -3.94 -0.25
N TRP A 58 1.60 -4.87 -0.79
CA TRP A 58 1.86 -6.29 -0.62
C TRP A 58 3.19 -6.72 -1.25
N GLN A 59 3.45 -6.32 -2.50
CA GLN A 59 4.65 -6.70 -3.23
C GLN A 59 5.92 -6.23 -2.52
N VAL A 60 5.90 -4.99 -2.02
CA VAL A 60 7.04 -4.38 -1.32
C VAL A 60 7.28 -5.06 0.03
N LEU A 61 6.22 -5.33 0.80
CA LEU A 61 6.33 -6.02 2.09
C LEU A 61 6.81 -7.47 1.92
N ALA A 62 6.26 -8.20 0.94
CA ALA A 62 6.65 -9.58 0.67
C ALA A 62 8.12 -9.70 0.21
N ASP A 63 8.59 -8.78 -0.66
CA ASP A 63 10.00 -8.73 -1.07
C ASP A 63 10.95 -8.39 0.09
N SER A 64 10.44 -7.72 1.12
CA SER A 64 11.22 -7.25 2.28
C SER A 64 11.02 -8.10 3.54
N GLU A 65 10.33 -9.23 3.46
CA GLU A 65 9.86 -10.01 4.62
C GLU A 65 10.92 -10.23 5.70
N GLU A 66 12.11 -10.68 5.32
CA GLU A 66 13.19 -10.98 6.26
C GLU A 66 13.73 -9.74 6.99
N GLN A 67 13.67 -8.58 6.32
CA GLN A 67 14.16 -7.30 6.84
C GLN A 67 13.13 -6.58 7.70
N LEU A 68 11.84 -6.94 7.62
CA LEU A 68 10.78 -6.31 8.42
C LEU A 68 11.04 -6.40 9.93
N ARG A 69 11.79 -7.41 10.38
CA ARG A 69 12.22 -7.55 11.79
C ARG A 69 13.03 -6.36 12.31
N ARG A 70 13.59 -5.53 11.42
CA ARG A 70 14.35 -4.33 11.78
C ARG A 70 13.47 -3.12 12.03
N ILE A 71 12.19 -3.19 11.66
CA ILE A 71 11.23 -2.11 11.83
C ILE A 71 10.53 -2.29 13.17
N ARG A 72 10.48 -1.23 13.98
CA ARG A 72 9.79 -1.22 15.26
C ARG A 72 8.31 -0.91 15.10
N GLU A 73 7.99 0.13 14.34
CA GLU A 73 6.63 0.58 14.09
C GLU A 73 6.43 0.92 12.63
N MET A 74 5.21 0.70 12.11
CA MET A 74 4.87 1.13 10.76
C MET A 74 3.40 1.54 10.63
N VAL A 75 3.16 2.45 9.69
CA VAL A 75 1.83 2.80 9.20
C VAL A 75 1.76 2.53 7.72
N ILE A 76 0.86 1.65 7.33
CA ILE A 76 0.62 1.28 5.93
C ILE A 76 -0.73 1.84 5.53
N GLU A 77 -0.76 2.66 4.50
CA GLU A 77 -1.97 3.05 3.81
C GLU A 77 -2.26 1.99 2.74
N TYR A 78 -3.14 1.06 3.08
CA TYR A 78 -3.52 -0.03 2.18
C TYR A 78 -4.55 0.45 1.16
N HIS A 79 -4.25 0.24 -0.12
CA HIS A 79 -5.13 0.59 -1.23
C HIS A 79 -5.77 -0.65 -1.83
N HIS A 80 -7.10 -0.76 -1.71
CA HIS A 80 -7.87 -1.70 -2.51
C HIS A 80 -8.37 -0.98 -3.76
N LEU A 81 -7.78 -1.29 -4.89
CA LEU A 81 -8.11 -0.68 -6.18
C LEU A 81 -8.85 -1.68 -7.08
N PRO A 82 -9.81 -1.21 -7.91
CA PRO A 82 -10.49 -2.06 -8.88
C PRO A 82 -9.52 -2.76 -9.80
N GLY A 83 -9.77 -4.04 -10.06
CA GLY A 83 -8.93 -4.85 -10.96
C GLY A 83 -7.64 -5.40 -10.33
N LEU A 84 -7.23 -4.93 -9.14
CA LEU A 84 -6.08 -5.48 -8.43
C LEU A 84 -6.47 -6.64 -7.50
N PRO A 85 -5.53 -7.56 -7.22
CA PRO A 85 -5.72 -8.61 -6.23
C PRO A 85 -6.01 -8.03 -4.84
N ARG A 86 -6.89 -8.70 -4.08
CA ARG A 86 -7.21 -8.37 -2.69
C ARG A 86 -6.13 -8.94 -1.77
N THR A 87 -5.19 -8.13 -1.36
CA THR A 87 -3.98 -8.56 -0.65
C THR A 87 -3.97 -8.25 0.84
N LEU A 88 -5.03 -7.63 1.39
CA LEU A 88 -5.10 -7.27 2.81
C LEU A 88 -4.81 -8.45 3.73
N HIS A 89 -5.44 -9.61 3.49
CA HIS A 89 -5.23 -10.82 4.30
C HIS A 89 -3.77 -11.30 4.27
N GLN A 90 -3.08 -11.14 3.13
CA GLN A 90 -1.67 -11.50 2.99
C GLN A 90 -0.77 -10.57 3.81
N ILE A 91 -1.04 -9.26 3.75
CA ILE A 91 -0.33 -8.25 4.55
C ILE A 91 -0.50 -8.54 6.05
N LEU A 92 -1.75 -8.75 6.52
CA LEU A 92 -2.01 -9.01 7.93
C LEU A 92 -1.35 -10.32 8.41
N THR A 93 -1.40 -11.37 7.59
CA THR A 93 -0.74 -12.64 7.87
C THR A 93 0.78 -12.47 7.97
N LEU A 94 1.37 -11.69 7.05
CA LEU A 94 2.79 -11.39 7.05
C LEU A 94 3.20 -10.62 8.32
N LEU A 95 2.47 -9.55 8.66
CA LEU A 95 2.72 -8.76 9.86
C LEU A 95 2.66 -9.61 11.12
N HIS A 96 1.61 -10.42 11.26
CA HIS A 96 1.48 -11.34 12.39
C HIS A 96 2.66 -12.32 12.48
N ARG A 97 3.02 -12.96 11.37
CA ARG A 97 4.16 -13.90 11.31
C ARG A 97 5.49 -13.23 11.67
N GLN A 98 5.65 -11.96 11.35
CA GLN A 98 6.83 -11.16 11.67
C GLN A 98 6.80 -10.57 13.09
N GLY A 99 5.80 -10.91 13.91
CA GLY A 99 5.68 -10.49 15.31
C GLY A 99 5.16 -9.08 15.52
N PHE A 100 4.38 -8.54 14.56
CA PHE A 100 3.69 -7.28 14.75
C PHE A 100 2.27 -7.50 15.32
N GLU A 101 1.91 -6.71 16.30
CA GLU A 101 0.53 -6.41 16.65
C GLU A 101 0.04 -5.25 15.77
N TYR A 102 -1.25 -5.25 15.42
CA TYR A 102 -1.77 -4.22 14.53
C TYR A 102 -3.21 -3.81 14.84
N LEU A 103 -3.51 -2.56 14.47
CA LEU A 103 -4.85 -1.98 14.45
C LEU A 103 -5.16 -1.53 13.02
N ILE A 104 -6.41 -1.62 12.64
CA ILE A 104 -6.89 -1.18 11.33
C ILE A 104 -7.94 -0.10 11.54
N ASN A 105 -7.75 1.03 10.90
CA ASN A 105 -8.72 2.12 10.87
C ASN A 105 -9.22 2.35 9.45
N ASP A 106 -10.49 2.69 9.34
CA ASP A 106 -11.05 3.28 8.14
C ASP A 106 -10.45 4.69 7.95
N PHE A 107 -9.82 4.90 6.82
CA PHE A 107 -9.08 6.13 6.55
C PHE A 107 -9.99 7.26 6.07
N ASP A 108 -11.00 6.91 5.27
CA ASP A 108 -11.87 7.88 4.63
C ASP A 108 -13.26 7.28 4.41
N SER A 109 -14.18 7.64 5.28
CA SER A 109 -15.56 7.19 5.19
C SER A 109 -16.29 7.72 3.96
N GLU A 110 -15.87 8.84 3.37
CA GLU A 110 -16.45 9.37 2.14
C GLU A 110 -16.00 8.56 0.92
N THR A 111 -14.71 8.27 0.83
CA THR A 111 -14.14 7.43 -0.24
C THR A 111 -14.58 5.97 -0.08
N ASN A 112 -14.69 5.48 1.14
CA ASN A 112 -15.17 4.14 1.48
C ASN A 112 -16.69 4.01 1.56
N GLY A 113 -17.44 5.02 1.17
CA GLY A 113 -18.90 5.11 1.31
C GLY A 113 -19.72 3.97 0.69
N GLY A 114 -19.08 3.08 -0.07
CA GLY A 114 -19.68 1.83 -0.55
C GLY A 114 -19.58 0.66 0.43
N VAL A 115 -18.86 0.81 1.55
CA VAL A 115 -18.64 -0.25 2.56
C VAL A 115 -19.56 -0.05 3.77
N SER A 116 -20.84 0.15 3.51
CA SER A 116 -21.86 0.15 4.57
C SER A 116 -22.55 -1.19 4.70
N SER A 117 -23.05 -1.50 5.90
CA SER A 117 -23.84 -2.74 6.12
C SER A 117 -25.23 -2.63 5.43
N PRO A 118 -25.69 -3.66 4.69
CA PRO A 118 -24.98 -4.90 4.35
C PRO A 118 -23.87 -4.65 3.34
N PHE A 119 -22.73 -5.33 3.50
CA PHE A 119 -21.58 -5.16 2.61
C PHE A 119 -21.94 -5.40 1.14
N ARG A 120 -21.64 -4.41 0.31
CA ARG A 120 -21.84 -4.47 -1.14
C ARG A 120 -20.50 -4.40 -1.87
N LEU A 121 -19.59 -5.31 -1.52
CA LEU A 121 -18.32 -5.41 -2.21
C LEU A 121 -18.52 -5.98 -3.62
N THR A 122 -18.07 -5.24 -4.61
CA THR A 122 -18.06 -5.64 -6.02
C THR A 122 -16.62 -5.64 -6.53
N SER A 123 -16.41 -6.11 -7.76
CA SER A 123 -15.11 -6.01 -8.43
C SER A 123 -14.66 -4.56 -8.66
N GLN A 124 -15.59 -3.60 -8.58
CA GLN A 124 -15.34 -2.17 -8.78
C GLN A 124 -15.21 -1.40 -7.46
N SER A 125 -15.31 -2.09 -6.32
CA SER A 125 -15.16 -1.43 -5.02
C SER A 125 -13.75 -0.92 -4.84
N ARG A 126 -13.66 0.32 -4.33
CA ARG A 126 -12.41 0.98 -3.95
C ARG A 126 -12.50 1.33 -2.47
N PHE A 127 -11.47 1.06 -1.71
CA PHE A 127 -11.38 1.51 -0.32
C PHE A 127 -9.91 1.60 0.14
N TYR A 128 -9.69 2.42 1.17
CA TYR A 128 -8.40 2.67 1.77
C TYR A 128 -8.48 2.38 3.27
N LEU A 129 -7.43 1.79 3.81
CA LEU A 129 -7.33 1.47 5.23
C LEU A 129 -5.96 1.90 5.75
N LEU A 130 -5.91 2.41 6.98
CA LEU A 130 -4.66 2.59 7.70
C LEU A 130 -4.42 1.36 8.59
N ILE A 131 -3.30 0.71 8.38
CA ILE A 131 -2.81 -0.39 9.22
C ILE A 131 -1.67 0.17 10.07
N TYR A 132 -1.91 0.29 11.38
CA TYR A 132 -0.89 0.63 12.36
C TYR A 132 -0.32 -0.66 12.92
N ALA A 133 0.96 -0.91 12.73
CA ALA A 133 1.62 -2.12 13.19
C ALA A 133 2.82 -1.79 14.08
N ARG A 134 2.97 -2.51 15.19
CA ARG A 134 4.05 -2.34 16.15
C ARG A 134 4.53 -3.69 16.65
N ARG A 135 5.84 -3.84 16.78
CA ARG A 135 6.44 -4.97 17.50
C ARG A 135 6.34 -4.71 18.99
N LEU A 136 5.82 -5.68 19.74
CA LEU A 136 5.88 -5.67 21.19
C LEU A 136 7.23 -6.26 21.61
N ASP A 137 7.94 -5.53 22.46
CA ASP A 137 9.22 -5.96 23.05
C ASP A 137 9.03 -7.16 23.96
#